data_73b2b31cda1a179c0048bb57acc72836
#
_entry.id   73b2b31cda1a179c0048bb57acc72836
#
_cell.length_a   1.000
_cell.length_b   1.000
_cell.length_c   1.000
_cell.angle_alpha   90.00
_cell.angle_beta   90.00
_cell.angle_gamma   90.00
#
_symmetry.space_group_name_H-M   'P 1'
#
loop_
_entity.id
_entity.type
_entity.pdbx_description
1 polymer ?
#
loop_
_entity_poly.entity_id
_entity_poly.type
_entity_poly.pdbx_seq_one_letter_code
_entity_poly.pdbx_strand_id
1 'polypeptide(L)'
;MTEYPRPNMILIPLDSFDPNLLAAEKAGLPSDPDLAGQNPVPAPDQADFTKKSVYKAAVLALAANELNLAERFFVHLAETLDATGLTQLGLLLERMEQPHLQVMIGKAGARHGVVVPGPYYALHPMTDMDLPVPMELALAIARRESEFDHRVVSGAGAMGLMQLMPGTASDMARTIGASEHSRARVFNDWAYNVQLGSAYLAGLEDRFDGNVVMMAAGYNAGPGRPLTWMDDRGDPRVGDMDVVDWIEHIPFRETRNYVMRVAESLPVYRARLGKPPHPVPFSQELIGATLRPVSD
;
A
#
# COMPACT_ATOMS: atom_id res chain seq x y z
N MET A 1 -22.91 -3.61 -21.35
CA MET A 1 -22.17 -2.94 -20.28
C MET A 1 -22.62 -3.56 -18.99
N THR A 2 -21.93 -4.56 -18.50
CA THR A 2 -22.22 -5.23 -17.23
C THR A 2 -21.51 -4.47 -16.12
N GLU A 3 -22.26 -3.75 -15.31
CA GLU A 3 -21.75 -3.14 -14.08
C GLU A 3 -21.29 -4.27 -13.14
N TYR A 4 -20.00 -4.30 -12.84
CA TYR A 4 -19.49 -5.10 -11.73
C TYR A 4 -20.05 -4.56 -10.43
N PRO A 5 -20.61 -5.41 -9.54
CA PRO A 5 -21.06 -4.98 -8.24
C PRO A 5 -19.84 -4.45 -7.45
N ARG A 6 -19.94 -3.22 -6.99
CA ARG A 6 -18.92 -2.58 -6.15
C ARG A 6 -18.83 -3.35 -4.85
N PRO A 7 -17.64 -3.80 -4.40
CA PRO A 7 -17.52 -4.32 -3.06
C PRO A 7 -17.91 -3.22 -2.07
N ASN A 8 -18.76 -3.55 -1.10
CA ASN A 8 -19.02 -2.70 0.05
C ASN A 8 -17.66 -2.42 0.72
N MET A 9 -17.16 -1.20 0.55
CA MET A 9 -16.06 -0.72 1.36
C MET A 9 -16.58 -0.69 2.79
N ILE A 10 -15.95 -1.42 3.69
CA ILE A 10 -16.03 -1.12 5.11
C ILE A 10 -15.20 0.16 5.24
N LEU A 11 -15.87 1.29 5.04
CA LEU A 11 -15.43 2.55 5.60
C LEU A 11 -15.52 2.31 7.11
N ILE A 12 -14.40 2.35 7.81
CA ILE A 12 -14.45 2.77 9.20
C ILE A 12 -15.05 4.17 9.11
N PRO A 13 -16.25 4.40 9.64
CA PRO A 13 -16.88 5.70 9.50
C PRO A 13 -15.93 6.76 10.07
N LEU A 14 -15.74 7.86 9.33
CA LEU A 14 -15.04 9.04 9.86
C LEU A 14 -15.72 9.57 11.14
N ASP A 15 -16.99 9.27 11.35
CA ASP A 15 -17.78 9.56 12.57
C ASP A 15 -17.27 8.78 13.80
N SER A 16 -16.41 7.78 13.64
CA SER A 16 -15.70 7.10 14.73
C SER A 16 -14.36 7.75 15.11
N PHE A 17 -14.05 8.92 14.56
CA PHE A 17 -13.03 9.80 15.12
C PHE A 17 -13.58 10.40 16.42
N ASP A 18 -13.64 9.53 17.42
CA ASP A 18 -13.96 9.94 18.78
C ASP A 18 -12.81 10.82 19.31
N PRO A 19 -13.03 12.10 19.63
CA PRO A 19 -12.03 12.92 20.30
C PRO A 19 -11.55 12.29 21.62
N ASN A 20 -12.28 11.31 22.17
CA ASN A 20 -11.87 10.50 23.29
C ASN A 20 -10.81 9.45 22.93
N LEU A 21 -10.64 9.06 21.66
CA LEU A 21 -9.51 8.24 21.22
C LEU A 21 -8.17 8.97 21.43
N LEU A 22 -8.11 10.27 21.14
CA LEU A 22 -6.95 11.12 21.47
C LEU A 22 -6.70 11.24 22.98
N ALA A 23 -7.77 11.21 23.80
CA ALA A 23 -7.67 11.20 25.26
C ALA A 23 -7.25 9.81 25.78
N ALA A 24 -7.66 8.75 25.12
CA ALA A 24 -7.30 7.37 25.40
C ALA A 24 -5.83 7.08 25.09
N GLU A 25 -5.31 7.60 24.00
CA GLU A 25 -3.89 7.54 23.63
C GLU A 25 -3.00 8.21 24.68
N LYS A 26 -3.44 9.34 25.23
CA LYS A 26 -2.77 10.04 26.36
C LYS A 26 -2.88 9.28 27.68
N ALA A 27 -3.86 8.41 27.84
CA ALA A 27 -4.09 7.62 29.06
C ALA A 27 -3.36 6.28 29.09
N GLY A 28 -2.56 5.95 28.07
CA GLY A 28 -1.80 4.69 28.01
C GLY A 28 -2.69 3.46 27.85
N LEU A 29 -3.82 3.59 27.15
CA LEU A 29 -4.62 2.42 26.75
C LEU A 29 -3.79 1.51 25.83
N PRO A 30 -3.99 0.18 25.92
CA PRO A 30 -3.19 -0.75 25.15
C PRO A 30 -3.21 -0.38 23.68
N SER A 31 -2.01 -0.25 23.12
CA SER A 31 -1.80 -0.08 21.67
C SER A 31 -2.69 -1.07 20.93
N ASP A 32 -3.34 -0.56 19.89
CA ASP A 32 -4.28 -1.31 19.06
C ASP A 32 -3.75 -2.71 18.72
N PRO A 33 -4.53 -3.78 18.97
CA PRO A 33 -4.00 -5.13 18.97
C PRO A 33 -3.57 -5.55 17.57
N ASP A 34 -2.30 -5.82 17.40
CA ASP A 34 -1.75 -6.56 16.27
C ASP A 34 -1.87 -5.91 14.86
N LEU A 35 -1.65 -4.60 14.76
CA LEU A 35 -1.44 -3.95 13.45
C LEU A 35 -0.28 -4.60 12.67
N ALA A 36 0.71 -5.16 13.38
CA ALA A 36 1.83 -5.86 12.77
C ALA A 36 1.44 -7.22 12.18
N GLY A 37 0.28 -7.80 12.55
CA GLY A 37 -0.13 -9.14 12.13
C GLY A 37 0.80 -10.23 12.66
N GLN A 38 1.33 -10.05 13.88
CA GLN A 38 2.35 -10.93 14.49
C GLN A 38 1.80 -11.84 15.57
N ASN A 39 0.48 -11.87 15.78
CA ASN A 39 -0.13 -12.79 16.73
C ASN A 39 0.27 -14.23 16.41
N PRO A 40 0.75 -15.00 17.41
CA PRO A 40 1.17 -16.39 17.19
C PRO A 40 0.02 -17.24 16.65
N VAL A 41 0.29 -17.96 15.58
CA VAL A 41 -0.62 -18.96 15.01
C VAL A 41 0.06 -20.33 14.99
N PRO A 42 -0.70 -21.45 15.03
CA PRO A 42 -0.12 -22.78 14.83
C PRO A 42 0.70 -22.87 13.54
N ALA A 43 1.65 -23.81 13.51
CA ALA A 43 2.55 -23.98 12.37
C ALA A 43 1.77 -24.06 11.04
N PRO A 44 2.04 -23.18 10.06
CA PRO A 44 1.23 -23.08 8.86
C PRO A 44 1.30 -24.34 7.98
N ASP A 45 2.42 -25.07 8.01
CA ASP A 45 2.60 -26.31 7.25
C ASP A 45 1.69 -27.45 7.72
N GLN A 46 1.16 -27.36 8.95
CA GLN A 46 0.25 -28.35 9.57
C GLN A 46 -1.22 -27.94 9.47
N ALA A 47 -1.52 -26.82 8.85
CA ALA A 47 -2.89 -26.34 8.69
C ALA A 47 -3.73 -27.33 7.86
N ASP A 48 -4.96 -27.59 8.29
CA ASP A 48 -5.82 -28.59 7.62
C ASP A 48 -6.12 -28.25 6.14
N PHE A 49 -6.13 -26.97 5.78
CA PHE A 49 -6.32 -26.58 4.40
C PHE A 49 -5.20 -27.05 3.48
N THR A 50 -3.99 -27.34 3.97
CA THR A 50 -2.87 -27.85 3.13
C THR A 50 -3.17 -29.23 2.55
N LYS A 51 -4.09 -29.97 3.16
CA LYS A 51 -4.56 -31.28 2.70
C LYS A 51 -5.61 -31.16 1.59
N LYS A 52 -6.30 -30.01 1.48
CA LYS A 52 -7.37 -29.79 0.50
C LYS A 52 -6.83 -29.79 -0.92
N SER A 53 -7.62 -30.32 -1.86
CA SER A 53 -7.25 -30.38 -3.29
C SER A 53 -7.05 -28.99 -3.90
N VAL A 54 -7.84 -28.00 -3.49
CA VAL A 54 -7.74 -26.61 -3.95
C VAL A 54 -6.38 -25.97 -3.60
N TYR A 55 -5.86 -26.22 -2.37
CA TYR A 55 -4.52 -25.76 -2.00
C TYR A 55 -3.43 -26.42 -2.84
N LYS A 56 -3.51 -27.76 -3.02
CA LYS A 56 -2.55 -28.50 -3.84
C LYS A 56 -2.57 -28.02 -5.29
N ALA A 57 -3.76 -27.77 -5.84
CA ALA A 57 -3.91 -27.21 -7.18
C ALA A 57 -3.31 -25.80 -7.29
N ALA A 58 -3.51 -24.94 -6.28
CA ALA A 58 -2.92 -23.60 -6.22
C ALA A 58 -1.39 -23.66 -6.26
N VAL A 59 -0.78 -24.51 -5.42
CA VAL A 59 0.68 -24.68 -5.36
C VAL A 59 1.23 -25.26 -6.68
N LEU A 60 0.55 -26.24 -7.28
CA LEU A 60 0.96 -26.80 -8.58
C LEU A 60 0.87 -25.75 -9.69
N ALA A 61 -0.19 -24.95 -9.72
CA ALA A 61 -0.33 -23.87 -10.69
C ALA A 61 0.78 -22.82 -10.51
N LEU A 62 1.11 -22.46 -9.27
CA LEU A 62 2.21 -21.55 -8.97
C LEU A 62 3.55 -22.14 -9.44
N ALA A 63 3.83 -23.39 -9.15
CA ALA A 63 5.04 -24.10 -9.60
C ALA A 63 5.15 -24.21 -11.12
N ALA A 64 4.00 -24.27 -11.82
CA ALA A 64 3.92 -24.25 -13.28
C ALA A 64 4.00 -22.84 -13.89
N ASN A 65 4.19 -21.79 -13.06
CA ASN A 65 4.15 -20.38 -13.45
C ASN A 65 2.80 -19.92 -14.07
N GLU A 66 1.72 -20.63 -13.74
CA GLU A 66 0.34 -20.29 -14.11
C GLU A 66 -0.27 -19.35 -13.04
N LEU A 67 0.29 -18.14 -12.93
CA LEU A 67 0.05 -17.23 -11.81
C LEU A 67 -1.43 -16.83 -11.67
N ASN A 68 -2.12 -16.54 -12.76
CA ASN A 68 -3.54 -16.20 -12.72
C ASN A 68 -4.42 -17.38 -12.22
N LEU A 69 -4.02 -18.60 -12.51
CA LEU A 69 -4.71 -19.80 -12.05
C LEU A 69 -4.41 -20.04 -10.57
N ALA A 70 -3.16 -19.87 -10.15
CA ALA A 70 -2.75 -19.97 -8.76
C ALA A 70 -3.51 -18.94 -7.88
N GLU A 71 -3.58 -17.68 -8.32
CA GLU A 71 -4.32 -16.62 -7.64
C GLU A 71 -5.79 -17.02 -7.43
N ARG A 72 -6.47 -17.47 -8.49
CA ARG A 72 -7.88 -17.87 -8.39
C ARG A 72 -8.11 -18.99 -7.37
N PHE A 73 -7.22 -19.97 -7.30
CA PHE A 73 -7.31 -21.05 -6.33
C PHE A 73 -7.00 -20.58 -4.91
N PHE A 74 -5.98 -19.74 -4.72
CA PHE A 74 -5.66 -19.19 -3.38
C PHE A 74 -6.77 -18.27 -2.89
N VAL A 75 -7.32 -17.40 -3.72
CA VAL A 75 -8.45 -16.52 -3.40
C VAL A 75 -9.67 -17.36 -3.00
N HIS A 76 -10.02 -18.38 -3.80
CA HIS A 76 -11.13 -19.27 -3.47
C HIS A 76 -10.91 -20.03 -2.15
N LEU A 77 -9.68 -20.46 -1.87
CA LEU A 77 -9.35 -21.07 -0.59
C LEU A 77 -9.54 -20.07 0.58
N ALA A 78 -9.04 -18.84 0.41
CA ALA A 78 -9.13 -17.79 1.42
C ALA A 78 -10.57 -17.46 1.83
N GLU A 79 -11.53 -17.56 0.90
CA GLU A 79 -12.96 -17.34 1.17
C GLU A 79 -13.55 -18.33 2.20
N THR A 80 -12.88 -19.44 2.44
CA THR A 80 -13.33 -20.52 3.38
C THR A 80 -12.55 -20.54 4.68
N LEU A 81 -11.60 -19.64 4.87
CA LEU A 81 -10.71 -19.64 6.04
C LEU A 81 -11.16 -18.60 7.08
N ASP A 82 -10.97 -18.94 8.34
CA ASP A 82 -11.04 -18.01 9.46
C ASP A 82 -9.75 -17.17 9.55
N ALA A 83 -9.66 -16.29 10.54
CA ALA A 83 -8.50 -15.42 10.73
C ALA A 83 -7.21 -16.22 10.95
N THR A 84 -7.26 -17.33 11.68
CA THR A 84 -6.09 -18.20 11.90
C THR A 84 -5.63 -18.84 10.60
N GLY A 85 -6.53 -19.45 9.85
CA GLY A 85 -6.22 -20.10 8.58
C GLY A 85 -5.73 -19.09 7.54
N LEU A 86 -6.31 -17.88 7.51
CA LEU A 86 -5.88 -16.83 6.61
C LEU A 86 -4.47 -16.31 6.96
N THR A 87 -4.16 -16.16 8.26
CA THR A 87 -2.81 -15.83 8.70
C THR A 87 -1.82 -16.92 8.31
N GLN A 88 -2.15 -18.19 8.54
CA GLN A 88 -1.30 -19.32 8.16
C GLN A 88 -1.04 -19.37 6.66
N LEU A 89 -2.07 -19.15 5.83
CA LEU A 89 -1.94 -19.10 4.38
C LEU A 89 -1.05 -17.91 3.95
N GLY A 90 -1.22 -16.75 4.60
CA GLY A 90 -0.37 -15.58 4.39
C GLY A 90 1.10 -15.88 4.66
N LEU A 91 1.42 -16.53 5.78
CA LEU A 91 2.79 -16.93 6.13
C LEU A 91 3.39 -17.94 5.13
N LEU A 92 2.60 -18.86 4.58
CA LEU A 92 3.07 -19.76 3.52
C LEU A 92 3.42 -18.99 2.25
N LEU A 93 2.58 -18.06 1.84
CA LEU A 93 2.83 -17.23 0.66
C LEU A 93 4.01 -16.26 0.87
N GLU A 94 4.24 -15.79 2.10
CA GLU A 94 5.42 -14.99 2.46
C GLU A 94 6.70 -15.79 2.26
N ARG A 95 6.75 -17.03 2.77
CA ARG A 95 7.89 -17.95 2.55
C ARG A 95 8.09 -18.30 1.08
N MET A 96 7.07 -18.24 0.26
CA MET A 96 7.13 -18.44 -1.18
C MET A 96 7.45 -17.15 -1.95
N GLU A 97 7.69 -16.03 -1.25
CA GLU A 97 7.93 -14.71 -1.83
C GLU A 97 6.84 -14.27 -2.81
N GLN A 98 5.57 -14.45 -2.39
CA GLN A 98 4.39 -14.12 -3.20
C GLN A 98 3.58 -12.95 -2.60
N PRO A 99 4.11 -11.72 -2.53
CA PRO A 99 3.44 -10.60 -1.87
C PRO A 99 2.13 -10.21 -2.56
N HIS A 100 2.06 -10.32 -3.89
CA HIS A 100 0.80 -10.10 -4.62
C HIS A 100 -0.29 -11.08 -4.17
N LEU A 101 0.01 -12.36 -4.13
CA LEU A 101 -0.95 -13.37 -3.69
C LEU A 101 -1.37 -13.18 -2.24
N GLN A 102 -0.46 -12.73 -1.37
CA GLN A 102 -0.82 -12.36 0.00
C GLN A 102 -1.87 -11.25 0.03
N VAL A 103 -1.66 -10.15 -0.71
CA VAL A 103 -2.64 -9.06 -0.80
C VAL A 103 -3.98 -9.58 -1.32
N MET A 104 -3.97 -10.44 -2.33
CA MET A 104 -5.20 -10.98 -2.94
C MET A 104 -6.00 -11.84 -1.95
N ILE A 105 -5.35 -12.72 -1.18
CA ILE A 105 -6.03 -13.51 -0.15
C ILE A 105 -6.49 -12.64 1.03
N GLY A 106 -5.70 -11.63 1.45
CA GLY A 106 -6.10 -10.68 2.48
C GLY A 106 -7.35 -9.89 2.09
N LYS A 107 -7.41 -9.43 0.83
CA LYS A 107 -8.61 -8.77 0.28
C LYS A 107 -9.81 -9.73 0.17
N ALA A 108 -9.58 -11.00 -0.16
CA ALA A 108 -10.62 -12.01 -0.16
C ALA A 108 -11.21 -12.20 1.24
N GLY A 109 -10.36 -12.38 2.26
CA GLY A 109 -10.81 -12.46 3.65
C GLY A 109 -11.61 -11.23 4.08
N ALA A 110 -11.12 -10.03 3.79
CA ALA A 110 -11.80 -8.78 4.14
C ALA A 110 -13.21 -8.66 3.51
N ARG A 111 -13.41 -9.13 2.28
CA ARG A 111 -14.75 -9.20 1.65
C ARG A 111 -15.72 -10.11 2.41
N HIS A 112 -15.22 -11.07 3.16
CA HIS A 112 -16.00 -11.98 4.02
C HIS A 112 -15.97 -11.59 5.51
N GLY A 113 -15.52 -10.35 5.82
CA GLY A 113 -15.50 -9.83 7.19
C GLY A 113 -14.31 -10.31 8.03
N VAL A 114 -13.33 -10.99 7.43
CA VAL A 114 -12.11 -11.45 8.10
C VAL A 114 -10.95 -10.56 7.68
N VAL A 115 -10.57 -9.62 8.54
CA VAL A 115 -9.43 -8.72 8.29
C VAL A 115 -8.21 -9.21 9.07
N VAL A 116 -7.14 -9.53 8.34
CA VAL A 116 -5.86 -9.96 8.90
C VAL A 116 -4.76 -9.07 8.34
N PRO A 117 -4.09 -8.24 9.18
CA PRO A 117 -3.09 -7.28 8.72
C PRO A 117 -1.94 -7.92 7.94
N GLY A 118 -1.44 -9.08 8.36
CA GLY A 118 -0.32 -9.77 7.72
C GLY A 118 -0.46 -9.87 6.20
N PRO A 119 -1.38 -10.68 5.68
CA PRO A 119 -1.57 -10.80 4.23
C PRO A 119 -2.19 -9.55 3.59
N TYR A 120 -3.08 -8.83 4.27
CA TYR A 120 -3.72 -7.65 3.69
C TYR A 120 -2.73 -6.51 3.41
N TYR A 121 -1.69 -6.37 4.25
CA TYR A 121 -0.57 -5.45 4.12
C TYR A 121 0.75 -6.23 4.00
N ALA A 122 0.83 -7.09 3.00
CA ALA A 122 2.02 -7.90 2.73
C ALA A 122 3.28 -7.04 2.65
N LEU A 123 4.40 -7.58 3.12
CA LEU A 123 5.71 -7.00 2.86
C LEU A 123 6.22 -7.53 1.51
N HIS A 124 6.92 -6.68 0.79
CA HIS A 124 7.55 -7.01 -0.49
C HIS A 124 9.07 -7.06 -0.30
N PRO A 125 9.84 -7.89 -1.06
CA PRO A 125 11.31 -7.91 -0.99
C PRO A 125 12.00 -6.55 -1.20
N MET A 126 11.29 -5.50 -1.65
CA MET A 126 11.82 -4.14 -1.64
C MET A 126 12.24 -3.64 -0.24
N THR A 127 11.78 -4.28 0.84
CA THR A 127 12.19 -3.97 2.21
C THR A 127 13.68 -4.14 2.45
N ASP A 128 14.38 -4.91 1.61
CA ASP A 128 15.82 -5.11 1.66
C ASP A 128 16.61 -4.05 0.87
N MET A 129 15.91 -3.12 0.21
CA MET A 129 16.52 -2.04 -0.58
C MET A 129 16.74 -0.80 0.30
N ASP A 130 17.84 -0.10 0.02
CA ASP A 130 18.04 1.26 0.52
C ASP A 130 17.35 2.26 -0.42
N LEU A 131 16.28 2.87 0.03
CA LEU A 131 15.45 3.78 -0.76
C LEU A 131 15.60 5.22 -0.25
N PRO A 132 15.53 6.23 -1.13
CA PRO A 132 15.63 7.64 -0.75
C PRO A 132 14.38 8.18 -0.05
N VAL A 133 13.38 7.35 0.24
CA VAL A 133 12.14 7.69 0.92
C VAL A 133 11.80 6.65 1.98
N PRO A 134 10.95 6.96 2.99
CA PRO A 134 10.53 5.99 3.98
C PRO A 134 9.94 4.73 3.37
N MET A 135 10.37 3.56 3.82
CA MET A 135 9.97 2.26 3.30
C MET A 135 8.44 2.06 3.38
N GLU A 136 7.81 2.50 4.47
CA GLU A 136 6.35 2.45 4.62
C GLU A 136 5.61 3.20 3.53
N LEU A 137 6.16 4.32 3.05
CA LEU A 137 5.58 5.07 1.92
C LEU A 137 5.75 4.31 0.61
N ALA A 138 6.95 3.79 0.33
CA ALA A 138 7.20 3.01 -0.89
C ALA A 138 6.28 1.78 -0.97
N LEU A 139 6.11 1.06 0.14
CA LEU A 139 5.17 -0.08 0.24
C LEU A 139 3.71 0.35 0.03
N ALA A 140 3.28 1.44 0.66
CA ALA A 140 1.90 1.94 0.52
C ALA A 140 1.59 2.32 -0.94
N ILE A 141 2.52 3.01 -1.61
CA ILE A 141 2.40 3.37 -3.02
C ILE A 141 2.37 2.12 -3.90
N ALA A 142 3.37 1.23 -3.80
CA ALA A 142 3.44 0.03 -4.63
C ALA A 142 2.20 -0.88 -4.46
N ARG A 143 1.74 -1.05 -3.22
CA ARG A 143 0.48 -1.76 -2.94
C ARG A 143 -0.73 -1.08 -3.59
N ARG A 144 -0.79 0.24 -3.56
CA ARG A 144 -1.91 0.99 -4.15
C ARG A 144 -1.88 0.95 -5.68
N GLU A 145 -0.70 0.96 -6.29
CA GLU A 145 -0.49 0.98 -7.74
C GLU A 145 -0.74 -0.38 -8.41
N SER A 146 -0.16 -1.44 -7.87
CA SER A 146 -0.15 -2.74 -8.54
C SER A 146 -0.58 -3.91 -7.65
N GLU A 147 -0.84 -3.68 -6.36
CA GLU A 147 -1.01 -4.76 -5.37
C GLU A 147 0.19 -5.73 -5.38
N PHE A 148 1.38 -5.18 -5.65
CA PHE A 148 2.64 -5.90 -5.84
C PHE A 148 2.69 -6.84 -7.05
N ASP A 149 1.81 -6.72 -8.03
CA ASP A 149 1.98 -7.39 -9.33
C ASP A 149 2.85 -6.52 -10.25
N HIS A 150 4.12 -6.86 -10.37
CA HIS A 150 5.08 -6.12 -11.21
C HIS A 150 4.82 -6.26 -12.72
N ARG A 151 3.89 -7.13 -13.13
CA ARG A 151 3.57 -7.39 -14.54
C ARG A 151 2.40 -6.52 -15.05
N VAL A 152 1.85 -5.66 -14.20
CA VAL A 152 0.71 -4.83 -14.56
C VAL A 152 1.15 -3.70 -15.50
N VAL A 153 0.36 -3.51 -16.56
CA VAL A 153 0.40 -2.34 -17.42
C VAL A 153 -0.99 -1.72 -17.42
N SER A 154 -1.11 -0.46 -17.03
CA SER A 154 -2.39 0.24 -17.04
C SER A 154 -2.86 0.59 -18.44
N GLY A 155 -4.17 0.89 -18.58
CA GLY A 155 -4.72 1.38 -19.85
C GLY A 155 -4.08 2.67 -20.37
N ALA A 156 -3.48 3.48 -19.49
CA ALA A 156 -2.73 4.68 -19.83
C ALA A 156 -1.24 4.42 -20.17
N GLY A 157 -0.78 3.17 -19.97
CA GLY A 157 0.59 2.77 -20.27
C GLY A 157 1.57 2.90 -19.10
N ALA A 158 1.10 3.14 -17.89
CA ALA A 158 1.91 3.04 -16.68
C ALA A 158 2.32 1.58 -16.43
N MET A 159 3.53 1.32 -15.93
CA MET A 159 4.11 -0.03 -15.92
C MET A 159 4.76 -0.39 -14.58
N GLY A 160 4.65 -1.66 -14.25
CA GLY A 160 5.41 -2.33 -13.20
C GLY A 160 4.89 -2.04 -11.80
N LEU A 161 5.71 -2.38 -10.81
CA LEU A 161 5.33 -2.41 -9.40
C LEU A 161 4.79 -1.07 -8.89
N MET A 162 5.43 0.04 -9.28
CA MET A 162 5.05 1.41 -8.90
C MET A 162 4.33 2.19 -10.01
N GLN A 163 3.86 1.50 -11.07
CA GLN A 163 3.05 2.04 -12.17
C GLN A 163 3.60 3.35 -12.76
N LEU A 164 4.85 3.31 -13.20
CA LEU A 164 5.49 4.48 -13.77
C LEU A 164 5.09 4.72 -15.23
N MET A 165 4.69 5.95 -15.53
CA MET A 165 4.55 6.40 -16.92
C MET A 165 5.91 6.39 -17.62
N PRO A 166 5.99 6.04 -18.92
CA PRO A 166 7.26 5.99 -19.65
C PRO A 166 8.08 7.27 -19.58
N GLY A 167 7.44 8.43 -19.63
CA GLY A 167 8.09 9.74 -19.49
C GLY A 167 8.73 9.90 -18.10
N THR A 168 7.95 9.66 -17.05
CA THR A 168 8.44 9.72 -15.65
C THR A 168 9.60 8.76 -15.43
N ALA A 169 9.49 7.52 -15.93
CA ALA A 169 10.57 6.53 -15.81
C ALA A 169 11.86 7.00 -16.50
N SER A 170 11.76 7.62 -17.69
CA SER A 170 12.91 8.16 -18.41
C SER A 170 13.54 9.36 -17.68
N ASP A 171 12.70 10.24 -17.10
CA ASP A 171 13.19 11.38 -16.34
C ASP A 171 13.94 10.92 -15.08
N MET A 172 13.36 9.99 -14.35
CA MET A 172 13.98 9.43 -13.13
C MET A 172 15.25 8.63 -13.44
N ALA A 173 15.28 7.89 -14.55
CA ALA A 173 16.51 7.21 -14.98
C ALA A 173 17.67 8.19 -15.19
N ARG A 174 17.39 9.37 -15.77
CA ARG A 174 18.39 10.44 -15.90
C ARG A 174 18.79 11.02 -14.53
N THR A 175 17.83 11.25 -13.66
CA THR A 175 18.05 11.80 -12.32
C THR A 175 18.97 10.93 -11.49
N ILE A 176 18.75 9.60 -11.49
CA ILE A 176 19.59 8.65 -10.75
C ILE A 176 20.86 8.22 -11.50
N GLY A 177 21.12 8.75 -12.69
CA GLY A 177 22.30 8.42 -13.51
C GLY A 177 22.31 6.97 -14.00
N ALA A 178 21.15 6.36 -14.26
CA ALA A 178 21.04 4.99 -14.73
C ALA A 178 21.66 4.83 -16.13
N SER A 179 22.68 3.97 -16.26
CA SER A 179 23.42 3.75 -17.51
C SER A 179 22.60 3.01 -18.58
N GLU A 180 21.67 2.17 -18.15
CA GLU A 180 20.88 1.30 -19.02
C GLU A 180 19.37 1.48 -18.72
N HIS A 181 18.74 2.38 -19.44
CA HIS A 181 17.29 2.59 -19.35
C HIS A 181 16.60 2.05 -20.59
N SER A 182 15.57 1.24 -20.37
CA SER A 182 14.66 0.79 -21.42
C SER A 182 13.28 0.48 -20.85
N ARG A 183 12.26 0.60 -21.70
CA ARG A 183 10.89 0.19 -21.33
C ARG A 183 10.82 -1.25 -20.87
N ALA A 184 11.58 -2.15 -21.50
CA ALA A 184 11.64 -3.56 -21.13
C ALA A 184 12.22 -3.74 -19.72
N ARG A 185 13.25 -2.98 -19.36
CA ARG A 185 13.84 -3.03 -18.02
C ARG A 185 12.87 -2.50 -16.97
N VAL A 186 12.18 -1.39 -17.23
CA VAL A 186 11.16 -0.84 -16.31
C VAL A 186 10.08 -1.86 -16.01
N PHE A 187 9.70 -2.69 -16.98
CA PHE A 187 8.66 -3.70 -16.85
C PHE A 187 9.15 -5.01 -16.21
N ASN A 188 10.34 -5.51 -16.61
CA ASN A 188 10.81 -6.84 -16.21
C ASN A 188 11.65 -6.85 -14.94
N ASP A 189 12.23 -5.71 -14.55
CA ASP A 189 13.09 -5.54 -13.38
C ASP A 189 12.33 -4.73 -12.32
N TRP A 190 11.66 -5.43 -11.42
CA TRP A 190 10.87 -4.78 -10.37
C TRP A 190 11.75 -3.92 -9.45
N ALA A 191 13.01 -4.32 -9.18
CA ALA A 191 13.90 -3.54 -8.33
C ALA A 191 14.29 -2.22 -9.00
N TYR A 192 14.54 -2.25 -10.31
CA TYR A 192 14.75 -1.03 -11.09
C TYR A 192 13.50 -0.14 -11.13
N ASN A 193 12.31 -0.73 -11.27
CA ASN A 193 11.05 0.01 -11.19
C ASN A 193 10.89 0.72 -9.84
N VAL A 194 11.21 0.04 -8.73
CA VAL A 194 11.19 0.61 -7.38
C VAL A 194 12.22 1.75 -7.24
N GLN A 195 13.44 1.59 -7.75
CA GLN A 195 14.44 2.66 -7.72
C GLN A 195 13.94 3.93 -8.42
N LEU A 196 13.35 3.79 -9.60
CA LEU A 196 12.79 4.93 -10.32
C LEU A 196 11.58 5.55 -9.62
N GLY A 197 10.67 4.71 -9.10
CA GLY A 197 9.49 5.17 -8.38
C GLY A 197 9.84 5.89 -7.06
N SER A 198 10.83 5.38 -6.35
CA SER A 198 11.33 6.00 -5.12
C SER A 198 12.06 7.32 -5.40
N ALA A 199 12.79 7.41 -6.49
CA ALA A 199 13.40 8.68 -6.92
C ALA A 199 12.32 9.74 -7.27
N TYR A 200 11.21 9.30 -7.89
CA TYR A 200 10.09 10.20 -8.14
C TYR A 200 9.42 10.66 -6.83
N LEU A 201 9.25 9.75 -5.88
CA LEU A 201 8.73 10.08 -4.54
C LEU A 201 9.64 11.06 -3.80
N ALA A 202 10.96 10.90 -3.89
CA ALA A 202 11.92 11.85 -3.30
C ALA A 202 11.77 13.26 -3.89
N GLY A 203 11.56 13.37 -5.20
CA GLY A 203 11.25 14.66 -5.82
C GLY A 203 9.91 15.26 -5.38
N LEU A 204 8.93 14.44 -5.02
CA LEU A 204 7.67 14.90 -4.43
C LEU A 204 7.86 15.28 -2.95
N GLU A 205 8.71 14.57 -2.21
CA GLU A 205 9.07 14.90 -0.83
C GLU A 205 9.69 16.29 -0.76
N ASP A 206 10.67 16.58 -1.61
CA ASP A 206 11.28 17.91 -1.71
C ASP A 206 10.25 19.00 -2.05
N ARG A 207 9.32 18.68 -2.96
CA ARG A 207 8.32 19.63 -3.42
C ARG A 207 7.23 19.94 -2.41
N PHE A 208 6.85 18.96 -1.61
CA PHE A 208 5.71 19.04 -0.70
C PHE A 208 6.11 18.93 0.78
N ASP A 209 7.39 19.11 1.09
CA ASP A 209 7.93 19.06 2.45
C ASP A 209 7.64 17.75 3.19
N GLY A 210 7.56 16.61 2.49
CA GLY A 210 7.26 15.33 3.10
C GLY A 210 5.82 15.19 3.61
N ASN A 211 4.89 16.01 3.13
CA ASN A 211 3.48 15.89 3.48
C ASN A 211 2.82 14.74 2.70
N VAL A 212 2.31 13.74 3.40
CA VAL A 212 1.75 12.51 2.79
C VAL A 212 0.59 12.79 1.85
N VAL A 213 -0.30 13.72 2.20
CA VAL A 213 -1.50 14.04 1.40
C VAL A 213 -1.11 14.62 0.05
N MET A 214 -0.18 15.61 0.07
CA MET A 214 0.30 16.27 -1.14
C MET A 214 1.15 15.33 -1.99
N MET A 215 2.01 14.51 -1.38
CA MET A 215 2.83 13.53 -2.07
C MET A 215 1.98 12.47 -2.77
N ALA A 216 0.99 11.89 -2.07
CA ALA A 216 0.09 10.91 -2.65
C ALA A 216 -0.78 11.50 -3.79
N ALA A 217 -1.30 12.71 -3.60
CA ALA A 217 -2.04 13.41 -4.65
C ALA A 217 -1.15 13.73 -5.86
N GLY A 218 0.09 14.16 -5.61
CA GLY A 218 1.08 14.45 -6.65
C GLY A 218 1.53 13.22 -7.42
N TYR A 219 1.68 12.09 -6.74
CA TYR A 219 2.03 10.82 -7.38
C TYR A 219 0.95 10.36 -8.37
N ASN A 220 -0.31 10.34 -7.92
CA ASN A 220 -1.43 9.84 -8.72
C ASN A 220 -1.88 10.82 -9.81
N ALA A 221 -2.01 12.11 -9.49
CA ALA A 221 -2.57 13.11 -10.42
C ALA A 221 -1.52 14.00 -11.12
N GLY A 222 -0.25 13.81 -10.78
CA GLY A 222 0.84 14.70 -11.19
C GLY A 222 1.03 15.89 -10.25
N PRO A 223 2.28 16.33 -10.01
CA PRO A 223 2.62 17.29 -8.95
C PRO A 223 2.05 18.70 -9.14
N GLY A 224 1.64 19.06 -10.35
CA GLY A 224 0.99 20.33 -10.61
C GLY A 224 -0.43 20.44 -10.06
N ARG A 225 -1.14 19.33 -9.94
CA ARG A 225 -2.54 19.32 -9.50
C ARG A 225 -2.73 19.73 -8.05
N PRO A 226 -2.01 19.16 -7.06
CA PRO A 226 -2.11 19.63 -5.68
C PRO A 226 -1.80 21.13 -5.53
N LEU A 227 -0.83 21.66 -6.26
CA LEU A 227 -0.52 23.09 -6.25
C LEU A 227 -1.72 23.94 -6.72
N THR A 228 -2.31 23.59 -7.86
CA THR A 228 -3.53 24.27 -8.35
C THR A 228 -4.67 24.16 -7.33
N TRP A 229 -4.86 23.01 -6.70
CA TRP A 229 -5.94 22.83 -5.73
C TRP A 229 -5.71 23.62 -4.43
N MET A 230 -4.43 23.80 -4.03
CA MET A 230 -4.10 24.68 -2.91
C MET A 230 -4.33 26.15 -3.27
N ASP A 231 -3.98 26.59 -4.47
CA ASP A 231 -4.25 27.96 -4.97
C ASP A 231 -5.76 28.25 -5.00
N ASP A 232 -6.58 27.26 -5.39
CA ASP A 232 -8.02 27.41 -5.52
C ASP A 232 -8.77 27.40 -4.17
N ARG A 233 -8.27 26.68 -3.15
CA ARG A 233 -9.02 26.34 -1.93
C ARG A 233 -8.28 26.60 -0.62
N GLY A 234 -7.03 27.02 -0.68
CA GLY A 234 -6.15 27.17 0.47
C GLY A 234 -5.29 25.94 0.74
N ASP A 235 -4.20 26.17 1.46
CA ASP A 235 -3.23 25.13 1.83
C ASP A 235 -3.59 24.52 3.19
N PRO A 236 -3.97 23.25 3.26
CA PRO A 236 -4.36 22.61 4.52
C PRO A 236 -3.19 22.46 5.49
N ARG A 237 -1.94 22.52 5.02
CA ARG A 237 -0.74 22.41 5.86
C ARG A 237 -0.54 23.61 6.76
N VAL A 238 -1.05 24.78 6.39
CA VAL A 238 -0.96 26.03 7.17
C VAL A 238 -2.29 26.42 7.80
N GLY A 239 -3.33 25.59 7.64
CA GLY A 239 -4.62 25.77 8.28
C GLY A 239 -5.60 26.66 7.51
N ASP A 240 -5.35 26.96 6.23
CA ASP A 240 -6.30 27.70 5.37
C ASP A 240 -7.60 26.91 5.16
N MET A 241 -7.52 25.58 5.22
CA MET A 241 -8.64 24.66 5.14
C MET A 241 -8.37 23.43 6.02
N ASP A 242 -9.42 22.83 6.58
CA ASP A 242 -9.29 21.52 7.23
C ASP A 242 -8.78 20.47 6.23
N VAL A 243 -7.83 19.62 6.65
CA VAL A 243 -7.18 18.68 5.73
C VAL A 243 -8.13 17.59 5.24
N VAL A 244 -9.09 17.17 6.06
CA VAL A 244 -10.09 16.16 5.66
C VAL A 244 -11.04 16.76 4.62
N ASP A 245 -11.51 17.99 4.87
CA ASP A 245 -12.31 18.73 3.92
C ASP A 245 -11.55 18.96 2.60
N TRP A 246 -10.26 19.30 2.70
CA TRP A 246 -9.42 19.46 1.50
C TRP A 246 -9.33 18.17 0.68
N ILE A 247 -9.12 17.02 1.33
CA ILE A 247 -9.08 15.71 0.66
C ILE A 247 -10.43 15.42 -0.01
N GLU A 248 -11.56 15.66 0.70
CA GLU A 248 -12.90 15.43 0.15
C GLU A 248 -13.21 16.34 -1.05
N HIS A 249 -12.60 17.52 -1.12
CA HIS A 249 -12.73 18.44 -2.25
C HIS A 249 -11.78 18.17 -3.42
N ILE A 250 -10.92 17.14 -3.35
CA ILE A 250 -10.13 16.72 -4.51
C ILE A 250 -11.09 16.36 -5.66
N PRO A 251 -11.01 17.04 -6.84
CA PRO A 251 -11.99 16.87 -7.93
C PRO A 251 -11.99 15.46 -8.52
N PHE A 252 -10.84 14.79 -8.47
CA PHE A 252 -10.68 13.45 -9.04
C PHE A 252 -10.99 12.40 -7.98
N ARG A 253 -12.11 11.72 -8.14
CA ARG A 253 -12.54 10.66 -7.21
C ARG A 253 -11.46 9.57 -7.02
N GLU A 254 -10.74 9.24 -8.08
CA GLU A 254 -9.64 8.29 -8.02
C GLU A 254 -8.52 8.80 -7.10
N THR A 255 -8.07 10.04 -7.31
CA THR A 255 -6.99 10.65 -6.51
C THR A 255 -7.40 10.84 -5.05
N ARG A 256 -8.65 11.24 -4.78
CA ARG A 256 -9.18 11.32 -3.43
C ARG A 256 -9.10 9.97 -2.71
N ASN A 257 -9.59 8.92 -3.35
CA ASN A 257 -9.48 7.56 -2.81
C ASN A 257 -8.03 7.10 -2.66
N TYR A 258 -7.18 7.48 -3.61
CA TYR A 258 -5.74 7.16 -3.58
C TYR A 258 -5.06 7.75 -2.34
N VAL A 259 -5.24 9.05 -2.09
CA VAL A 259 -4.69 9.75 -0.92
C VAL A 259 -5.10 9.07 0.38
N MET A 260 -6.41 8.80 0.55
CA MET A 260 -6.89 8.10 1.75
C MET A 260 -6.24 6.73 1.92
N ARG A 261 -6.15 5.93 0.85
CA ARG A 261 -5.58 4.57 0.91
C ARG A 261 -4.07 4.55 1.19
N VAL A 262 -3.33 5.52 0.69
CA VAL A 262 -1.91 5.66 1.02
C VAL A 262 -1.75 6.07 2.48
N ALA A 263 -2.43 7.12 2.93
CA ALA A 263 -2.31 7.62 4.30
C ALA A 263 -2.69 6.55 5.35
N GLU A 264 -3.82 5.85 5.19
CA GLU A 264 -4.25 4.80 6.12
C GLU A 264 -3.31 3.60 6.17
N SER A 265 -2.51 3.39 5.12
CA SER A 265 -1.58 2.26 5.06
C SER A 265 -0.29 2.50 5.85
N LEU A 266 0.11 3.76 6.07
CA LEU A 266 1.37 4.10 6.73
C LEU A 266 1.50 3.52 8.13
N PRO A 267 0.54 3.68 9.07
CA PRO A 267 0.68 3.13 10.41
C PRO A 267 0.78 1.60 10.40
N VAL A 268 0.07 0.93 9.51
CA VAL A 268 0.13 -0.52 9.41
C VAL A 268 1.48 -0.97 8.88
N TYR A 269 2.00 -0.35 7.82
CA TYR A 269 3.33 -0.68 7.32
C TYR A 269 4.43 -0.36 8.31
N ARG A 270 4.33 0.75 9.07
CA ARG A 270 5.27 1.02 10.17
C ARG A 270 5.27 -0.11 11.20
N ALA A 271 4.09 -0.54 11.65
CA ALA A 271 3.98 -1.65 12.59
C ALA A 271 4.58 -2.95 12.02
N ARG A 272 4.29 -3.26 10.75
CA ARG A 272 4.86 -4.42 10.06
C ARG A 272 6.40 -4.37 9.94
N LEU A 273 6.96 -3.17 9.83
CA LEU A 273 8.41 -2.90 9.79
C LEU A 273 9.04 -2.79 11.19
N GLY A 274 8.27 -3.05 12.27
CA GLY A 274 8.76 -2.94 13.64
C GLY A 274 8.97 -1.50 14.14
N LYS A 275 8.36 -0.52 13.46
CA LYS A 275 8.40 0.89 13.82
C LYS A 275 7.15 1.28 14.63
N PRO A 276 7.19 2.37 15.42
CA PRO A 276 5.98 2.93 16.01
C PRO A 276 4.94 3.26 14.91
N PRO A 277 3.69 2.73 15.01
CA PRO A 277 2.68 2.95 13.97
C PRO A 277 2.27 4.42 13.86
N HIS A 278 2.17 5.11 14.98
CA HIS A 278 1.78 6.51 15.09
C HIS A 278 2.91 7.32 15.79
N PRO A 279 3.97 7.72 15.05
CA PRO A 279 5.05 8.54 15.66
C PRO A 279 4.54 9.92 16.07
N VAL A 280 3.47 10.39 15.44
CA VAL A 280 2.67 11.58 15.77
C VAL A 280 1.19 11.24 15.66
N PRO A 281 0.26 12.00 16.28
CA PRO A 281 -1.17 11.84 16.05
C PRO A 281 -1.52 11.89 14.56
N PHE A 282 -2.41 11.02 14.11
CA PHE A 282 -2.70 10.87 12.67
C PHE A 282 -3.19 12.18 12.02
N SER A 283 -3.95 13.01 12.75
CA SER A 283 -4.33 14.34 12.29
C SER A 283 -3.12 15.25 12.03
N GLN A 284 -2.08 15.15 12.85
CA GLN A 284 -0.83 15.89 12.64
C GLN A 284 -0.02 15.32 11.48
N GLU A 285 -0.08 14.01 11.25
CA GLU A 285 0.55 13.38 10.09
C GLU A 285 -0.04 13.89 8.78
N LEU A 286 -1.35 14.05 8.71
CA LEU A 286 -2.02 14.53 7.48
C LEU A 286 -1.64 15.96 7.09
N ILE A 287 -1.36 16.83 8.07
CA ILE A 287 -0.98 18.24 7.83
C ILE A 287 0.53 18.48 7.89
N GLY A 288 1.29 17.57 8.50
CA GLY A 288 2.71 17.77 8.81
C GLY A 288 3.67 17.29 7.72
N ALA A 289 4.95 17.51 7.99
CA ALA A 289 6.10 17.08 7.18
C ALA A 289 6.70 15.77 7.73
N THR A 290 5.87 14.77 7.96
CA THR A 290 6.22 13.56 8.74
C THR A 290 7.02 12.51 7.98
N LEU A 291 7.09 12.62 6.66
CA LEU A 291 7.82 11.69 5.80
C LEU A 291 9.23 12.18 5.45
N ARG A 292 9.68 13.30 6.00
CA ARG A 292 11.08 13.69 5.91
C ARG A 292 11.93 12.92 6.92
N PRO A 293 13.14 12.48 6.53
CA PRO A 293 14.13 12.03 7.52
C PRO A 293 14.33 13.14 8.57
N VAL A 294 14.28 12.77 9.84
CA VAL A 294 14.70 13.69 10.90
C VAL A 294 16.18 13.96 10.65
N SER A 295 16.51 15.18 10.25
CA SER A 295 17.92 15.61 10.20
C SER A 295 18.44 15.63 11.63
N ASP A 296 19.42 14.77 11.92
CA ASP A 296 20.15 14.77 13.19
C ASP A 296 20.84 16.12 13.45
#